data_6b76d4fcc0b6376a5696a10abcaf673e
#
_entry.id   6b76d4fcc0b6376a5696a10abcaf673e
#
_cell.length_a   1.000
_cell.length_b   1.000
_cell.length_c   1.000
_cell.angle_alpha   90.00
_cell.angle_beta   90.00
_cell.angle_gamma   90.00
#
_symmetry.space_group_name_H-M   'P 1'
#
loop_
_entity.id
_entity.type
_entity.pdbx_description
1 polymer ?
#
loop_
_entity_poly.entity_id
_entity_poly.type
_entity_poly.pdbx_seq_one_letter_code
_entity_poly.pdbx_strand_id
1 'polypeptide(L)'
;VGEKSLKTDSSLTMLRIACLNETGELGSRLFTYPLVGGSKAMMPDSVTVKAMMWKAPKWMQKPSAWMVKHHLKYRLPVDYQLCALLLDKQLDKFVAEVQKHYKVTSGKLPVHYKEALVLYTHRRSNPSIVYHDNVMDTDFEDFQQMDHKYANETEKQNALRDTYGNTYWYYYEYGNK
;
A
#
# COMPACT_ATOMS: atom_id res chain seq x y z
N VAL A 1 8.01 10.55 10.91
CA VAL A 1 7.13 11.61 11.45
C VAL A 1 5.74 11.04 11.66
N GLY A 2 5.19 11.16 12.90
CA GLY A 2 3.80 10.78 13.21
C GLY A 2 3.52 9.28 13.24
N GLU A 3 4.51 8.43 13.52
CA GLU A 3 4.36 6.97 13.59
C GLU A 3 3.32 6.51 14.62
N LYS A 4 3.20 7.26 15.72
CA LYS A 4 2.22 6.99 16.78
C LYS A 4 0.96 7.88 16.70
N SER A 5 0.84 8.73 15.69
CA SER A 5 -0.31 9.62 15.53
C SER A 5 -1.39 8.93 14.69
N LEU A 6 -2.61 8.85 15.23
CA LEU A 6 -3.78 8.41 14.48
C LEU A 6 -4.32 9.50 13.53
N LYS A 7 -3.82 10.75 13.66
CA LYS A 7 -4.21 11.85 12.78
C LYS A 7 -3.31 11.91 11.57
N THR A 8 -3.91 12.04 10.40
CA THR A 8 -3.21 12.22 9.13
C THR A 8 -4.06 13.07 8.18
N ASP A 9 -3.42 13.60 7.16
CA ASP A 9 -4.04 14.27 6.02
C ASP A 9 -3.36 13.84 4.72
N SER A 10 -3.86 14.30 3.59
CA SER A 10 -3.33 13.91 2.28
C SER A 10 -1.88 14.36 2.08
N SER A 11 -1.49 15.54 2.59
CA SER A 11 -0.11 16.06 2.46
C SER A 11 0.87 15.21 3.26
N LEU A 12 0.50 14.86 4.50
CA LEU A 12 1.33 14.01 5.35
C LEU A 12 1.43 12.58 4.81
N THR A 13 0.32 12.04 4.29
CA THR A 13 0.30 10.74 3.58
C THR A 13 1.25 10.75 2.40
N MET A 14 1.18 11.77 1.54
CA MET A 14 2.06 11.91 0.39
C MET A 14 3.54 12.00 0.79
N LEU A 15 3.88 12.83 1.80
CA LEU A 15 5.26 12.96 2.28
C LEU A 15 5.81 11.65 2.85
N ARG A 16 5.02 10.90 3.63
CA ARG A 16 5.40 9.58 4.15
C ARG A 16 5.68 8.61 3.01
N ILE A 17 4.80 8.54 2.01
CA ILE A 17 4.95 7.68 0.84
C ILE A 17 6.23 8.04 0.08
N ALA A 18 6.47 9.31 -0.17
CA ALA A 18 7.69 9.77 -0.83
C ALA A 18 8.95 9.37 -0.06
N CYS A 19 8.98 9.60 1.26
CA CYS A 19 10.12 9.21 2.10
C CYS A 19 10.34 7.69 2.12
N LEU A 20 9.26 6.90 2.28
CA LEU A 20 9.34 5.43 2.27
C LEU A 20 9.83 4.89 0.93
N ASN A 21 9.46 5.54 -0.19
CA ASN A 21 9.96 5.17 -1.49
C ASN A 21 11.46 5.44 -1.64
N GLU A 22 11.93 6.60 -1.18
CA GLU A 22 13.36 6.94 -1.23
C GLU A 22 14.23 6.04 -0.33
N THR A 23 13.67 5.52 0.77
CA THR A 23 14.36 4.57 1.65
C THR A 23 14.23 3.11 1.22
N GLY A 24 13.42 2.81 0.20
CA GLY A 24 13.13 1.45 -0.25
C GLY A 24 12.24 0.64 0.70
N GLU A 25 11.55 1.32 1.61
CA GLU A 25 10.70 0.69 2.64
C GLU A 25 9.19 0.75 2.30
N LEU A 26 8.83 1.30 1.13
CA LEU A 26 7.43 1.58 0.80
C LEU A 26 6.55 0.33 0.87
N GLY A 27 6.97 -0.76 0.24
CA GLY A 27 6.22 -2.02 0.24
C GLY A 27 6.16 -2.75 1.59
N SER A 28 7.00 -2.34 2.55
CA SER A 28 7.07 -2.97 3.88
C SER A 28 6.47 -2.15 5.00
N ARG A 29 6.29 -0.84 4.81
CA ARG A 29 5.88 0.07 5.89
C ARG A 29 4.71 0.99 5.54
N LEU A 30 4.16 0.92 4.34
CA LEU A 30 3.07 1.81 3.92
C LEU A 30 1.87 1.76 4.88
N PHE A 31 1.41 0.55 5.22
CA PHE A 31 0.22 0.35 6.05
C PHE A 31 0.50 0.40 7.57
N THR A 32 1.74 0.64 7.99
CA THR A 32 2.04 0.92 9.40
C THR A 32 1.64 2.33 9.83
N TYR A 33 1.24 3.17 8.88
CA TYR A 33 0.82 4.55 9.13
C TYR A 33 -0.66 4.73 8.77
N PRO A 34 -1.37 5.63 9.45
CA PRO A 34 -2.70 6.01 9.01
C PRO A 34 -2.63 6.67 7.62
N LEU A 35 -3.53 6.28 6.75
CA LEU A 35 -3.56 6.67 5.34
C LEU A 35 -4.89 7.34 4.99
N VAL A 36 -4.83 8.33 4.10
CA VAL A 36 -6.00 9.05 3.59
C VAL A 36 -5.85 9.26 2.08
N GLY A 37 -6.95 9.11 1.34
CA GLY A 37 -7.05 9.52 -0.06
C GLY A 37 -6.68 8.47 -1.10
N GLY A 38 -6.36 7.23 -0.68
CA GLY A 38 -6.02 6.15 -1.62
C GLY A 38 -4.82 6.49 -2.50
N SER A 39 -4.76 5.94 -3.72
CA SER A 39 -3.66 6.20 -4.66
C SER A 39 -3.55 7.67 -5.09
N LYS A 40 -4.64 8.44 -5.01
CA LYS A 40 -4.62 9.87 -5.33
C LYS A 40 -3.72 10.67 -4.40
N ALA A 41 -3.59 10.27 -3.14
CA ALA A 41 -2.71 10.90 -2.17
C ALA A 41 -1.23 10.61 -2.41
N MET A 42 -0.89 9.68 -3.28
CA MET A 42 0.51 9.38 -3.65
C MET A 42 1.12 10.47 -4.52
N MET A 43 0.30 11.18 -5.29
CA MET A 43 0.76 12.25 -6.17
C MET A 43 0.49 13.61 -5.53
N PRO A 44 1.54 14.41 -5.33
CA PRO A 44 1.37 15.74 -4.74
C PRO A 44 0.61 16.66 -5.69
N ASP A 45 -0.27 17.47 -5.13
CA ASP A 45 -0.84 18.58 -5.86
C ASP A 45 0.21 19.68 -6.11
N SER A 46 -0.09 20.61 -7.02
CA SER A 46 0.86 21.64 -7.41
C SER A 46 1.20 22.62 -6.29
N VAL A 47 0.34 22.79 -5.29
CA VAL A 47 0.55 23.66 -4.13
C VAL A 47 1.51 22.99 -3.16
N THR A 48 1.26 21.72 -2.84
CA THR A 48 2.11 20.92 -1.95
C THR A 48 3.53 20.79 -2.52
N VAL A 49 3.67 20.53 -3.82
CA VAL A 49 5.00 20.49 -4.47
C VAL A 49 5.75 21.81 -4.32
N LYS A 50 5.07 22.93 -4.56
CA LYS A 50 5.70 24.25 -4.44
C LYS A 50 6.08 24.61 -2.99
N ALA A 51 5.23 24.25 -2.04
CA ALA A 51 5.43 24.62 -0.64
C ALA A 51 6.40 23.73 0.12
N MET A 52 6.44 22.42 -0.18
CA MET A 52 7.14 21.44 0.64
C MET A 52 8.27 20.70 -0.10
N MET A 53 8.25 20.64 -1.42
CA MET A 53 9.16 19.83 -2.22
C MET A 53 9.79 20.63 -3.36
N TRP A 54 10.50 21.69 -3.04
CA TRP A 54 11.17 22.50 -4.07
C TRP A 54 12.18 21.70 -4.92
N LYS A 55 12.65 20.54 -4.44
CA LYS A 55 13.46 19.55 -5.16
C LYS A 55 12.75 18.21 -5.28
N ALA A 56 11.48 18.22 -5.65
CA ALA A 56 10.75 16.98 -5.86
C ALA A 56 11.49 16.03 -6.81
N PRO A 57 11.49 14.70 -6.56
CA PRO A 57 12.04 13.72 -7.47
C PRO A 57 11.56 13.93 -8.90
N LYS A 58 12.40 13.63 -9.89
CA LYS A 58 12.06 13.87 -11.32
C LYS A 58 10.75 13.21 -11.74
N TRP A 59 10.44 12.05 -11.21
CA TRP A 59 9.21 11.32 -11.53
C TRP A 59 7.92 11.97 -10.95
N MET A 60 8.06 12.86 -9.95
CA MET A 60 6.97 13.67 -9.42
C MET A 60 6.80 15.01 -10.14
N GLN A 61 7.78 15.42 -10.93
CA GLN A 61 7.73 16.70 -11.63
C GLN A 61 6.86 16.59 -12.89
N LYS A 62 6.25 17.72 -13.29
CA LYS A 62 5.61 17.78 -14.61
C LYS A 62 6.64 17.53 -15.69
N PRO A 63 6.33 16.73 -16.72
CA PRO A 63 7.22 16.55 -17.85
C PRO A 63 7.59 17.90 -18.47
N SER A 64 8.86 18.07 -18.83
CA SER A 64 9.29 19.26 -19.55
C SER A 64 8.61 19.34 -20.92
N ALA A 65 8.54 20.54 -21.50
CA ALA A 65 7.98 20.74 -22.84
C ALA A 65 8.68 19.84 -23.89
N TRP A 66 10.00 19.64 -23.74
CA TRP A 66 10.77 18.73 -24.59
C TRP A 66 10.31 17.27 -24.44
N MET A 67 10.10 16.79 -23.21
CA MET A 67 9.60 15.43 -22.95
C MET A 67 8.20 15.22 -23.54
N VAL A 68 7.32 16.22 -23.37
CA VAL A 68 5.96 16.17 -23.93
C VAL A 68 6.02 16.08 -25.46
N LYS A 69 6.86 16.91 -26.10
CA LYS A 69 7.06 16.90 -27.57
C LYS A 69 7.56 15.56 -28.10
N HIS A 70 8.39 14.85 -27.32
CA HIS A 70 8.93 13.54 -27.69
C HIS A 70 8.15 12.36 -27.10
N HIS A 71 6.93 12.59 -26.59
CA HIS A 71 6.07 11.57 -25.96
C HIS A 71 6.74 10.79 -24.82
N LEU A 72 7.74 11.40 -24.16
CA LEU A 72 8.43 10.81 -23.03
C LEU A 72 7.69 11.08 -21.72
N LYS A 73 7.69 10.10 -20.84
CA LYS A 73 7.13 10.21 -19.48
C LYS A 73 8.17 9.72 -18.48
N TYR A 74 8.18 10.33 -17.28
CA TYR A 74 8.94 9.76 -16.19
C TYR A 74 8.34 8.41 -15.80
N ARG A 75 9.20 7.40 -15.67
CA ARG A 75 8.77 6.09 -15.19
C ARG A 75 8.63 6.16 -13.67
N LEU A 76 7.46 5.80 -13.18
CA LEU A 76 7.24 5.66 -11.74
C LEU A 76 8.05 4.49 -11.19
N PRO A 77 8.59 4.60 -9.96
CA PRO A 77 9.19 3.48 -9.27
C PRO A 77 8.21 2.29 -9.19
N VAL A 78 8.73 1.06 -9.24
CA VAL A 78 7.91 -0.16 -9.24
C VAL A 78 7.04 -0.22 -7.98
N ASP A 79 7.66 -0.01 -6.81
CA ASP A 79 6.93 -0.07 -5.54
C ASP A 79 5.85 1.01 -5.43
N TYR A 80 6.08 2.15 -6.07
CA TYR A 80 5.08 3.21 -6.15
C TYR A 80 3.83 2.76 -6.93
N GLN A 81 4.04 2.07 -8.06
CA GLN A 81 2.95 1.52 -8.86
C GLN A 81 2.21 0.40 -8.14
N LEU A 82 2.95 -0.53 -7.52
CA LEU A 82 2.38 -1.65 -6.77
C LEU A 82 1.58 -1.16 -5.55
N CYS A 83 2.12 -0.23 -4.78
CA CYS A 83 1.43 0.36 -3.63
C CYS A 83 0.18 1.16 -4.04
N ALA A 84 0.18 1.82 -5.20
CA ALA A 84 -1.02 2.47 -5.72
C ALA A 84 -2.16 1.46 -5.94
N LEU A 85 -1.85 0.30 -6.51
CA LEU A 85 -2.83 -0.78 -6.71
C LEU A 85 -3.36 -1.33 -5.38
N LEU A 86 -2.49 -1.45 -4.36
CA LEU A 86 -2.91 -1.88 -3.02
C LEU A 86 -3.80 -0.83 -2.34
N LEU A 87 -3.46 0.46 -2.43
CA LEU A 87 -4.25 1.55 -1.88
C LEU A 87 -5.65 1.62 -2.50
N ASP A 88 -5.76 1.31 -3.79
CA ASP A 88 -7.04 1.26 -4.51
C ASP A 88 -7.71 -0.13 -4.43
N LYS A 89 -7.19 -1.04 -3.61
CA LYS A 89 -7.71 -2.41 -3.39
C LYS A 89 -7.84 -3.24 -4.67
N GLN A 90 -6.99 -2.98 -5.67
CA GLN A 90 -7.00 -3.65 -6.97
C GLN A 90 -6.11 -4.90 -6.97
N LEU A 91 -6.49 -5.92 -6.17
CA LEU A 91 -5.69 -7.12 -5.95
C LEU A 91 -5.33 -7.87 -7.23
N ASP A 92 -6.26 -8.05 -8.17
CA ASP A 92 -5.98 -8.80 -9.40
C ASP A 92 -4.91 -8.11 -10.25
N LYS A 93 -4.97 -6.77 -10.36
CA LYS A 93 -3.94 -6.00 -11.07
C LYS A 93 -2.61 -6.01 -10.31
N PHE A 94 -2.66 -5.91 -8.98
CA PHE A 94 -1.46 -6.01 -8.15
C PHE A 94 -0.76 -7.36 -8.38
N VAL A 95 -1.50 -8.48 -8.34
CA VAL A 95 -0.94 -9.82 -8.56
C VAL A 95 -0.32 -9.96 -9.95
N ALA A 96 -1.00 -9.45 -10.98
CA ALA A 96 -0.47 -9.47 -12.34
C ALA A 96 0.80 -8.62 -12.50
N GLU A 97 0.92 -7.52 -11.75
CA GLU A 97 2.06 -6.61 -11.86
C GLU A 97 3.23 -7.03 -10.99
N VAL A 98 2.98 -7.48 -9.74
CA VAL A 98 4.06 -7.90 -8.83
C VAL A 98 4.89 -9.06 -9.39
N GLN A 99 4.27 -10.00 -10.11
CA GLN A 99 4.96 -11.13 -10.74
C GLN A 99 5.97 -10.71 -11.83
N LYS A 100 5.80 -9.54 -12.45
CA LYS A 100 6.72 -9.04 -13.47
C LYS A 100 8.01 -8.47 -12.87
N HIS A 101 7.96 -8.03 -11.62
CA HIS A 101 9.03 -7.30 -10.97
C HIS A 101 9.68 -8.05 -9.81
N TYR A 102 8.94 -8.97 -9.18
CA TYR A 102 9.38 -9.72 -8.03
C TYR A 102 9.28 -11.23 -8.27
N LYS A 103 10.29 -11.95 -7.82
CA LYS A 103 10.23 -13.42 -7.76
C LYS A 103 9.39 -13.81 -6.53
N VAL A 104 8.11 -14.04 -6.73
CA VAL A 104 7.13 -14.30 -5.67
C VAL A 104 7.52 -15.47 -4.75
N THR A 105 8.20 -16.48 -5.29
CA THR A 105 8.67 -17.67 -4.54
C THR A 105 9.94 -17.44 -3.71
N SER A 106 10.57 -16.25 -3.78
CA SER A 106 11.92 -16.04 -3.20
C SER A 106 11.94 -15.74 -1.71
N GLY A 107 10.80 -15.58 -1.05
CA GLY A 107 10.69 -15.17 0.36
C GLY A 107 11.13 -13.72 0.64
N LYS A 108 11.75 -13.04 -0.32
CA LYS A 108 12.28 -11.66 -0.18
C LYS A 108 11.28 -10.57 -0.60
N LEU A 109 10.00 -10.87 -0.57
CA LEU A 109 8.96 -9.88 -0.83
C LEU A 109 8.80 -8.92 0.35
N PRO A 110 8.51 -7.63 0.09
CA PRO A 110 8.01 -6.71 1.12
C PRO A 110 6.82 -7.31 1.86
N VAL A 111 6.72 -7.01 3.17
CA VAL A 111 5.71 -7.65 4.04
C VAL A 111 4.28 -7.43 3.54
N HIS A 112 3.94 -6.20 3.14
CA HIS A 112 2.58 -5.91 2.66
C HIS A 112 2.25 -6.55 1.31
N TYR A 113 3.27 -6.90 0.50
CA TYR A 113 3.04 -7.66 -0.72
C TYR A 113 2.72 -9.13 -0.42
N LYS A 114 3.39 -9.71 0.58
CA LYS A 114 3.06 -11.05 1.09
C LYS A 114 1.64 -11.09 1.65
N GLU A 115 1.29 -10.11 2.51
CA GLU A 115 -0.06 -9.97 3.06
C GLU A 115 -1.13 -9.88 1.96
N ALA A 116 -0.87 -9.09 0.91
CA ALA A 116 -1.78 -8.95 -0.22
C ALA A 116 -1.92 -10.26 -1.03
N LEU A 117 -0.85 -11.02 -1.17
CA LEU A 117 -0.85 -12.30 -1.88
C LEU A 117 -1.60 -13.38 -1.08
N VAL A 118 -1.42 -13.43 0.24
CA VAL A 118 -2.20 -14.31 1.13
C VAL A 118 -3.69 -13.96 1.02
N LEU A 119 -4.04 -12.68 1.19
CA LEU A 119 -5.42 -12.22 1.03
C LEU A 119 -6.01 -12.60 -0.33
N TYR A 120 -5.26 -12.41 -1.42
CA TYR A 120 -5.68 -12.77 -2.76
C TYR A 120 -5.97 -14.27 -2.89
N THR A 121 -5.07 -15.10 -2.38
CA THR A 121 -5.20 -16.56 -2.40
C THR A 121 -6.48 -17.01 -1.70
N HIS A 122 -6.75 -16.47 -0.51
CA HIS A 122 -7.94 -16.83 0.27
C HIS A 122 -9.26 -16.27 -0.29
N ARG A 123 -9.22 -15.13 -0.99
CA ARG A 123 -10.45 -14.50 -1.54
C ARG A 123 -10.85 -14.97 -2.93
N ARG A 124 -10.04 -15.75 -3.62
CA ARG A 124 -10.34 -16.21 -4.98
C ARG A 124 -10.59 -17.70 -5.01
N SER A 125 -11.70 -18.12 -5.61
CA SER A 125 -12.03 -19.54 -5.83
C SER A 125 -11.07 -20.20 -6.84
N ASN A 126 -10.52 -19.40 -7.76
CA ASN A 126 -9.53 -19.85 -8.75
C ASN A 126 -8.44 -18.79 -8.91
N PRO A 127 -7.51 -18.69 -7.96
CA PRO A 127 -6.45 -17.70 -7.99
C PRO A 127 -5.45 -18.00 -9.12
N SER A 128 -5.01 -16.96 -9.84
CA SER A 128 -3.98 -17.09 -10.90
C SER A 128 -2.59 -17.44 -10.33
N ILE A 129 -2.39 -17.18 -9.05
CA ILE A 129 -1.23 -17.60 -8.26
C ILE A 129 -1.72 -18.02 -6.87
N VAL A 130 -1.16 -19.09 -6.35
CA VAL A 130 -1.33 -19.53 -4.96
C VAL A 130 -0.06 -19.19 -4.22
N TYR A 131 -0.17 -18.33 -3.21
CA TYR A 131 0.94 -17.93 -2.35
C TYR A 131 0.74 -18.47 -0.95
N HIS A 132 1.76 -19.12 -0.41
CA HIS A 132 1.78 -19.65 0.94
C HIS A 132 3.02 -19.16 1.70
N ASP A 133 2.79 -18.70 2.91
CA ASP A 133 3.80 -18.37 3.91
C ASP A 133 3.23 -18.81 5.26
N ASN A 134 3.81 -19.86 5.86
CA ASN A 134 3.22 -20.53 7.03
C ASN A 134 2.90 -19.57 8.18
N VAL A 135 3.75 -18.58 8.42
CA VAL A 135 3.51 -17.59 9.49
C VAL A 135 2.35 -16.67 9.12
N MET A 136 2.38 -16.13 7.91
CA MET A 136 1.35 -15.19 7.47
C MET A 136 0.00 -15.86 7.23
N ASP A 137 -0.02 -17.11 6.79
CA ASP A 137 -1.27 -17.88 6.64
C ASP A 137 -1.93 -18.05 8.02
N THR A 138 -1.15 -18.41 9.07
CA THR A 138 -1.66 -18.51 10.44
C THR A 138 -2.13 -17.15 10.97
N ASP A 139 -1.34 -16.10 10.80
CA ASP A 139 -1.71 -14.74 11.24
C ASP A 139 -3.00 -14.26 10.53
N PHE A 140 -3.19 -14.62 9.26
CA PHE A 140 -4.39 -14.27 8.50
C PHE A 140 -5.61 -15.06 8.97
N GLU A 141 -5.46 -16.34 9.31
CA GLU A 141 -6.52 -17.14 9.92
C GLU A 141 -6.94 -16.55 11.27
N ASP A 142 -5.99 -16.13 12.10
CA ASP A 142 -6.27 -15.47 13.38
C ASP A 142 -6.99 -14.12 13.18
N PHE A 143 -6.60 -13.35 12.17
CA PHE A 143 -7.28 -12.12 11.76
C PHE A 143 -8.76 -12.41 11.41
N GLN A 144 -9.03 -13.43 10.60
CA GLN A 144 -10.38 -13.84 10.23
C GLN A 144 -11.20 -14.34 11.43
N GLN A 145 -10.60 -15.14 12.31
CA GLN A 145 -11.27 -15.59 13.52
C GLN A 145 -11.64 -14.44 14.44
N MET A 146 -10.75 -13.46 14.60
CA MET A 146 -11.02 -12.25 15.37
C MET A 146 -12.13 -11.41 14.74
N ASP A 147 -12.19 -11.31 13.42
CA ASP A 147 -13.26 -10.61 12.68
C ASP A 147 -14.65 -11.23 12.97
N HIS A 148 -14.72 -12.54 13.11
CA HIS A 148 -15.97 -13.26 13.41
C HIS A 148 -16.34 -13.31 14.90
N LYS A 149 -15.41 -13.00 15.80
CA LYS A 149 -15.61 -13.13 17.25
C LYS A 149 -16.55 -12.08 17.84
N TYR A 150 -16.57 -10.88 17.28
CA TYR A 150 -17.29 -9.75 17.84
C TYR A 150 -18.62 -9.51 17.12
N ALA A 151 -19.70 -9.41 17.87
CA ALA A 151 -21.03 -9.05 17.33
C ALA A 151 -21.15 -7.52 17.11
N ASN A 152 -20.43 -6.71 17.90
CA ASN A 152 -20.42 -5.25 17.79
C ASN A 152 -19.32 -4.81 16.84
N GLU A 153 -19.71 -4.11 15.76
CA GLU A 153 -18.80 -3.66 14.71
C GLU A 153 -17.71 -2.69 15.22
N THR A 154 -18.06 -1.81 16.17
CA THR A 154 -17.12 -0.85 16.75
C THR A 154 -16.06 -1.56 17.61
N GLU A 155 -16.48 -2.50 18.45
CA GLU A 155 -15.56 -3.30 19.28
C GLU A 155 -14.65 -4.16 18.41
N LYS A 156 -15.21 -4.80 17.39
CA LYS A 156 -14.49 -5.57 16.38
C LYS A 156 -13.41 -4.74 15.71
N GLN A 157 -13.79 -3.60 15.15
CA GLN A 157 -12.86 -2.72 14.44
C GLN A 157 -11.74 -2.20 15.36
N ASN A 158 -12.05 -1.89 16.62
CA ASN A 158 -11.04 -1.48 17.59
C ASN A 158 -10.07 -2.62 17.91
N ALA A 159 -10.56 -3.82 18.20
CA ALA A 159 -9.72 -4.98 18.50
C ALA A 159 -8.83 -5.36 17.31
N LEU A 160 -9.39 -5.38 16.09
CA LEU A 160 -8.62 -5.63 14.87
C LEU A 160 -7.59 -4.55 14.59
N ARG A 161 -7.93 -3.28 14.82
CA ARG A 161 -6.98 -2.18 14.67
C ARG A 161 -5.81 -2.29 15.64
N ASP A 162 -6.09 -2.64 16.89
CA ASP A 162 -5.06 -2.71 17.92
C ASP A 162 -4.08 -3.87 17.69
N THR A 163 -4.53 -4.96 17.04
CA THR A 163 -3.71 -6.14 16.73
C THR A 163 -3.13 -6.10 15.33
N TYR A 164 -3.94 -5.78 14.31
CA TYR A 164 -3.60 -5.89 12.88
C TYR A 164 -3.66 -4.57 12.13
N GLY A 165 -3.79 -3.44 12.82
CA GLY A 165 -3.94 -2.11 12.20
C GLY A 165 -2.78 -1.66 11.33
N ASN A 166 -1.63 -2.34 11.44
CA ASN A 166 -0.43 -2.11 10.64
C ASN A 166 -0.31 -3.07 9.44
N THR A 167 -1.33 -3.88 9.15
CA THR A 167 -1.35 -4.83 8.04
C THR A 167 -2.17 -4.32 6.86
N TYR A 168 -1.86 -4.85 5.67
CA TYR A 168 -2.69 -4.63 4.49
C TYR A 168 -4.10 -5.23 4.64
N TRP A 169 -4.26 -6.32 5.39
CA TRP A 169 -5.57 -6.94 5.63
C TRP A 169 -6.53 -6.00 6.32
N TYR A 170 -6.08 -5.35 7.41
CA TYR A 170 -6.89 -4.36 8.10
C TYR A 170 -7.23 -3.18 7.19
N TYR A 171 -6.25 -2.66 6.43
CA TYR A 171 -6.49 -1.60 5.45
C TYR A 171 -7.50 -2.02 4.38
N TYR A 172 -7.40 -3.25 3.89
CA TYR A 172 -8.29 -3.75 2.85
C TYR A 172 -9.76 -3.79 3.32
N GLU A 173 -10.02 -4.26 4.55
CA GLU A 173 -11.37 -4.36 5.10
C GLU A 173 -11.90 -3.02 5.60
N TYR A 174 -11.10 -2.23 6.30
CA TYR A 174 -11.53 -1.07 7.10
C TYR A 174 -10.93 0.26 6.64
N GLY A 175 -9.90 0.28 5.82
CA GLY A 175 -9.29 1.50 5.30
C GLY A 175 -10.19 2.23 4.30
N ASN A 176 -10.21 3.56 4.37
CA ASN A 176 -10.97 4.44 3.47
C ASN A 176 -12.51 4.22 3.48
N LYS A 177 -13.08 3.91 4.63
CA LYS A 177 -14.52 4.03 4.86
C LYS A 177 -14.86 5.40 5.37
#